data_633149c1e7d4d01647eac22d37e07e3f
#
_entry.id   633149c1e7d4d01647eac22d37e07e3f
#
_cell.length_a   1.000
_cell.length_b   1.000
_cell.length_c   1.000
_cell.angle_alpha   90.00
_cell.angle_beta   90.00
_cell.angle_gamma   90.00
#
_symmetry.space_group_name_H-M   'P 1'
#
loop_
_entity.id
_entity.type
_entity.pdbx_description
1 polymer ?
#
loop_
_entity_poly.entity_id
_entity_poly.type
_entity_poly.pdbx_seq_one_letter_code
_entity_poly.pdbx_strand_id
1 'polypeptide(L)'
;MQAIEQFYPMLNQPFKAVITAHQKPDGDAMGSTLGLYHFLKQLGHEVTVISPTNWAPFLDWMPGVDQVIDFEANKKEASQIVADADYVFCLDFNILHRTKHLEPIIRDSNALKILIDHHQQPDTPSFAYGISDVKMSSTCEMIYDIIVQSGHSNLINLDIAA
;
A
#
# COMPACT_ATOMS: atom_id res chain seq x y z
N MET A 1 -14.12 -6.09 8.06
CA MET A 1 -13.34 -4.90 7.64
C MET A 1 -14.10 -3.64 8.00
N GLN A 2 -13.50 -2.74 8.79
CA GLN A 2 -14.06 -1.43 9.11
C GLN A 2 -13.81 -0.44 7.96
N ALA A 3 -14.64 0.59 7.83
CA ALA A 3 -14.46 1.61 6.79
C ALA A 3 -13.12 2.36 6.96
N ILE A 4 -12.51 2.75 5.85
CA ILE A 4 -11.17 3.40 5.84
C ILE A 4 -11.15 4.70 6.67
N GLU A 5 -12.27 5.42 6.77
CA GLU A 5 -12.41 6.63 7.57
C GLU A 5 -12.18 6.38 9.07
N GLN A 6 -12.40 5.16 9.54
CA GLN A 6 -12.10 4.75 10.92
C GLN A 6 -10.58 4.67 11.18
N PHE A 7 -9.77 4.56 10.12
CA PHE A 7 -8.32 4.58 10.22
C PHE A 7 -7.73 6.00 10.25
N TYR A 8 -8.41 7.03 9.72
CA TYR A 8 -7.86 8.37 9.59
C TYR A 8 -7.27 8.95 10.89
N PRO A 9 -7.86 8.76 12.08
CA PRO A 9 -7.25 9.24 13.33
C PRO A 9 -5.86 8.68 13.61
N MET A 10 -5.54 7.47 13.12
CA MET A 10 -4.23 6.82 13.30
C MET A 10 -3.11 7.55 12.53
N LEU A 11 -3.46 8.31 11.49
CA LEU A 11 -2.49 9.13 10.73
C LEU A 11 -1.79 10.19 11.61
N ASN A 12 -2.39 10.58 12.73
CA ASN A 12 -1.83 11.57 13.67
C ASN A 12 -0.79 11.00 14.65
N GLN A 13 -0.58 9.67 14.67
CA GLN A 13 0.36 8.99 15.54
C GLN A 13 1.45 8.33 14.70
N PRO A 14 2.74 8.42 15.08
CA PRO A 14 3.81 7.75 14.35
C PRO A 14 3.59 6.23 14.33
N PHE A 15 3.80 5.61 13.16
CA PHE A 15 3.73 4.16 13.01
C PHE A 15 4.72 3.65 11.96
N LYS A 16 4.93 2.34 11.97
CA LYS A 16 5.70 1.61 10.95
C LYS A 16 4.73 0.95 9.99
N ALA A 17 4.86 1.23 8.71
CA ALA A 17 3.99 0.68 7.68
C ALA A 17 4.77 0.02 6.55
N VAL A 18 4.21 -1.07 6.06
CA VAL A 18 4.56 -1.66 4.77
C VAL A 18 3.43 -1.36 3.79
N ILE A 19 3.78 -1.02 2.57
CA ILE A 19 2.83 -0.87 1.47
C ILE A 19 3.18 -1.92 0.42
N THR A 20 2.20 -2.66 -0.06
CA THR A 20 2.37 -3.66 -1.11
C THR A 20 1.20 -3.67 -2.08
N ALA A 21 1.44 -4.19 -3.29
CA ALA A 21 0.43 -4.40 -4.32
C ALA A 21 0.48 -5.85 -4.83
N HIS A 22 -0.20 -6.14 -5.93
CA HIS A 22 -0.17 -7.46 -6.53
C HIS A 22 1.20 -7.78 -7.18
N GLN A 23 1.47 -9.08 -7.40
CA GLN A 23 2.64 -9.53 -8.17
C GLN A 23 2.64 -8.94 -9.57
N LYS A 24 3.83 -8.73 -10.15
CA LYS A 24 4.01 -8.10 -11.48
C LYS A 24 3.22 -6.79 -11.58
N PRO A 25 3.52 -5.82 -10.70
CA PRO A 25 2.73 -4.62 -10.60
C PRO A 25 2.74 -3.82 -11.90
N ASP A 26 1.60 -3.30 -12.25
CA ASP A 26 1.40 -2.37 -13.37
C ASP A 26 1.48 -0.91 -12.90
N GLY A 27 1.06 0.03 -13.76
CA GLY A 27 1.11 1.47 -13.44
C GLY A 27 0.20 1.87 -12.28
N ASP A 28 -0.98 1.26 -12.14
CA ASP A 28 -1.89 1.54 -11.02
C ASP A 28 -1.34 1.01 -9.70
N ALA A 29 -0.84 -0.23 -9.71
CA ALA A 29 -0.21 -0.83 -8.53
C ALA A 29 1.01 -0.03 -8.05
N MET A 30 1.94 0.34 -8.95
CA MET A 30 3.13 1.10 -8.59
C MET A 30 2.80 2.55 -8.25
N GLY A 31 1.94 3.20 -9.01
CA GLY A 31 1.53 4.59 -8.77
C GLY A 31 0.82 4.75 -7.44
N SER A 32 -0.15 3.89 -7.14
CA SER A 32 -0.88 3.95 -5.86
C SER A 32 0.04 3.69 -4.66
N THR A 33 0.95 2.70 -4.74
CA THR A 33 1.90 2.40 -3.65
C THR A 33 2.88 3.54 -3.42
N LEU A 34 3.44 4.13 -4.47
CA LEU A 34 4.38 5.24 -4.34
C LEU A 34 3.69 6.54 -3.93
N GLY A 35 2.48 6.81 -4.43
CA GLY A 35 1.68 7.95 -3.98
C GLY A 35 1.38 7.90 -2.48
N LEU A 36 0.94 6.75 -1.97
CA LEU A 36 0.72 6.55 -0.53
C LEU A 36 2.03 6.61 0.26
N TYR A 37 3.13 6.05 -0.27
CA TYR A 37 4.45 6.13 0.33
C TYR A 37 4.88 7.58 0.59
N HIS A 38 4.84 8.43 -0.44
CA HIS A 38 5.22 9.83 -0.31
C HIS A 38 4.32 10.59 0.68
N PHE A 39 3.02 10.31 0.66
CA PHE A 39 2.07 10.90 1.60
C PHE A 39 2.39 10.55 3.05
N LEU A 40 2.53 9.26 3.36
CA LEU A 40 2.80 8.81 4.73
C LEU A 40 4.19 9.26 5.22
N LYS A 41 5.18 9.33 4.34
CA LYS A 41 6.52 9.89 4.66
C LYS A 41 6.44 11.36 5.06
N GLN A 42 5.63 12.17 4.37
CA GLN A 42 5.43 13.58 4.74
C GLN A 42 4.78 13.73 6.11
N LEU A 43 3.93 12.79 6.52
CA LEU A 43 3.34 12.76 7.87
C LEU A 43 4.32 12.28 8.95
N GLY A 44 5.52 11.84 8.59
CA GLY A 44 6.57 11.42 9.54
C GLY A 44 6.53 9.95 9.93
N HIS A 45 5.77 9.12 9.22
CA HIS A 45 5.76 7.67 9.45
C HIS A 45 7.00 6.98 8.88
N GLU A 46 7.37 5.83 9.46
CA GLU A 46 8.36 4.92 8.90
C GLU A 46 7.67 4.00 7.89
N VAL A 47 8.01 4.15 6.61
CA VAL A 47 7.28 3.49 5.52
C VAL A 47 8.23 2.77 4.58
N THR A 48 7.89 1.54 4.21
CA THR A 48 8.62 0.74 3.23
C THR A 48 7.63 0.18 2.20
N VAL A 49 7.93 0.36 0.91
CA VAL A 49 7.21 -0.31 -0.18
C VAL A 49 7.90 -1.64 -0.48
N ILE A 50 7.15 -2.73 -0.45
CA ILE A 50 7.63 -4.07 -0.80
C ILE A 50 6.78 -4.58 -1.96
N SER A 51 7.40 -4.72 -3.14
CA SER A 51 6.77 -5.38 -4.28
C SER A 51 6.94 -6.91 -4.15
N PRO A 52 5.87 -7.70 -4.37
CA PRO A 52 5.98 -9.16 -4.33
C PRO A 52 6.96 -9.75 -5.34
N THR A 53 7.14 -9.08 -6.48
CA THR A 53 8.05 -9.43 -7.57
C THR A 53 8.71 -8.18 -8.13
N ASN A 54 9.69 -8.34 -9.02
CA ASN A 54 10.17 -7.22 -9.82
C ASN A 54 9.05 -6.61 -10.70
N TRP A 55 9.31 -5.45 -11.24
CA TRP A 55 8.40 -4.68 -12.11
C TRP A 55 9.04 -4.39 -13.48
N ALA A 56 8.24 -3.91 -14.40
CA ALA A 56 8.69 -3.59 -15.74
C ALA A 56 9.54 -2.29 -15.76
N PRO A 57 10.67 -2.27 -16.49
CA PRO A 57 11.59 -1.11 -16.50
C PRO A 57 10.95 0.23 -16.93
N PHE A 58 9.86 0.20 -17.68
CA PHE A 58 9.15 1.42 -18.06
C PHE A 58 8.50 2.16 -16.87
N LEU A 59 8.47 1.56 -15.69
CA LEU A 59 7.99 2.17 -14.44
C LEU A 59 9.13 2.83 -13.63
N ASP A 60 10.39 2.67 -14.04
CA ASP A 60 11.56 3.15 -13.28
C ASP A 60 11.66 4.68 -13.17
N TRP A 61 10.85 5.42 -13.90
CA TRP A 61 10.80 6.89 -13.84
C TRP A 61 10.00 7.41 -12.65
N MET A 62 9.20 6.57 -11.98
CA MET A 62 8.32 7.01 -10.90
C MET A 62 9.14 7.46 -9.69
N PRO A 63 8.81 8.62 -9.06
CA PRO A 63 9.49 9.09 -7.87
C PRO A 63 9.43 8.06 -6.72
N GLY A 64 10.60 7.72 -6.15
CA GLY A 64 10.70 6.77 -5.04
C GLY A 64 10.79 5.31 -5.45
N VAL A 65 10.73 4.96 -6.73
CA VAL A 65 10.82 3.57 -7.20
C VAL A 65 12.13 2.90 -6.79
N ASP A 66 13.21 3.65 -6.70
CA ASP A 66 14.54 3.20 -6.25
C ASP A 66 14.56 2.74 -4.77
N GLN A 67 13.53 3.10 -3.98
CA GLN A 67 13.36 2.68 -2.58
C GLN A 67 12.48 1.43 -2.44
N VAL A 68 11.87 0.96 -3.52
CA VAL A 68 11.01 -0.23 -3.49
C VAL A 68 11.86 -1.49 -3.35
N ILE A 69 11.49 -2.33 -2.36
CA ILE A 69 12.15 -3.62 -2.15
C ILE A 69 11.45 -4.68 -2.99
N ASP A 70 12.19 -5.36 -3.86
CA ASP A 70 11.74 -6.59 -4.51
C ASP A 70 11.85 -7.76 -3.51
N PHE A 71 10.71 -8.32 -3.14
CA PHE A 71 10.64 -9.41 -2.17
C PHE A 71 11.41 -10.65 -2.61
N GLU A 72 11.34 -11.02 -3.89
CA GLU A 72 12.02 -12.22 -4.38
C GLU A 72 13.54 -12.13 -4.29
N ALA A 73 14.08 -10.93 -4.41
CA ALA A 73 15.52 -10.66 -4.28
C ALA A 73 15.98 -10.43 -2.84
N ASN A 74 15.08 -10.05 -1.92
CA ASN A 74 15.42 -9.59 -0.56
C ASN A 74 14.50 -10.20 0.50
N LYS A 75 14.19 -11.51 0.41
CA LYS A 75 13.21 -12.20 1.25
C LYS A 75 13.43 -12.01 2.76
N LYS A 76 14.68 -12.15 3.21
CA LYS A 76 15.00 -12.07 4.64
C LYS A 76 14.75 -10.66 5.20
N GLU A 77 15.25 -9.65 4.52
CA GLU A 77 15.09 -8.24 4.92
C GLU A 77 13.61 -7.84 4.88
N ALA A 78 12.92 -8.13 3.78
CA ALA A 78 11.51 -7.81 3.61
C ALA A 78 10.63 -8.51 4.66
N SER A 79 10.90 -9.78 4.98
CA SER A 79 10.17 -10.53 6.01
C SER A 79 10.33 -9.89 7.38
N GLN A 80 11.53 -9.41 7.73
CA GLN A 80 11.76 -8.74 9.00
C GLN A 80 11.03 -7.39 9.07
N ILE A 81 11.04 -6.62 7.97
CA ILE A 81 10.32 -5.34 7.89
C ILE A 81 8.81 -5.55 8.09
N VAL A 82 8.23 -6.58 7.47
CA VAL A 82 6.81 -6.93 7.66
C VAL A 82 6.54 -7.34 9.12
N ALA A 83 7.43 -8.13 9.73
CA ALA A 83 7.28 -8.57 11.13
C ALA A 83 7.28 -7.40 12.11
N ASP A 84 8.04 -6.34 11.82
CA ASP A 84 8.16 -5.15 12.67
C ASP A 84 7.09 -4.07 12.38
N ALA A 85 6.27 -4.24 11.35
CA ALA A 85 5.27 -3.26 10.95
C ALA A 85 4.04 -3.27 11.87
N ASP A 86 3.47 -2.08 12.10
CA ASP A 86 2.18 -1.90 12.76
C ASP A 86 1.03 -2.15 11.76
N TYR A 87 1.22 -1.71 10.51
CA TYR A 87 0.24 -1.80 9.42
C TYR A 87 0.85 -2.31 8.14
N VAL A 88 0.07 -3.10 7.40
CA VAL A 88 0.35 -3.46 6.00
C VAL A 88 -0.78 -2.93 5.13
N PHE A 89 -0.48 -1.94 4.29
CA PHE A 89 -1.39 -1.42 3.28
C PHE A 89 -1.34 -2.32 2.05
N CYS A 90 -2.48 -2.86 1.70
CA CYS A 90 -2.70 -3.80 0.60
C CYS A 90 -3.44 -3.07 -0.51
N LEU A 91 -2.73 -2.72 -1.58
CA LEU A 91 -3.24 -1.86 -2.65
C LEU A 91 -3.41 -2.62 -3.95
N ASP A 92 -4.50 -2.33 -4.65
CA ASP A 92 -4.75 -2.82 -6.00
C ASP A 92 -4.84 -4.34 -6.14
N PHE A 93 -5.36 -4.98 -5.10
CA PHE A 93 -5.73 -6.40 -5.14
C PHE A 93 -6.80 -6.74 -4.11
N ASN A 94 -7.66 -7.71 -4.42
CA ASN A 94 -8.82 -8.09 -3.62
C ASN A 94 -8.55 -9.20 -2.59
N ILE A 95 -7.45 -9.93 -2.72
CA ILE A 95 -7.11 -11.11 -1.92
C ILE A 95 -5.59 -11.23 -1.76
N LEU A 96 -5.11 -11.59 -0.57
CA LEU A 96 -3.68 -11.70 -0.25
C LEU A 96 -2.92 -12.67 -1.17
N HIS A 97 -3.58 -13.68 -1.73
CA HIS A 97 -2.98 -14.63 -2.67
C HIS A 97 -2.32 -13.95 -3.88
N ARG A 98 -2.78 -12.76 -4.27
CA ARG A 98 -2.18 -11.99 -5.37
C ARG A 98 -0.79 -11.44 -5.07
N THR A 99 -0.34 -11.52 -3.81
CA THR A 99 1.03 -11.16 -3.40
C THR A 99 2.00 -12.35 -3.47
N LYS A 100 1.59 -13.51 -3.98
CA LYS A 100 2.44 -14.68 -4.24
C LYS A 100 3.18 -15.16 -2.98
N HIS A 101 4.52 -15.21 -3.03
CA HIS A 101 5.36 -15.70 -1.91
C HIS A 101 5.39 -14.73 -0.70
N LEU A 102 4.97 -13.50 -0.87
CA LEU A 102 4.82 -12.54 0.23
C LEU A 102 3.56 -12.82 1.07
N GLU A 103 2.55 -13.52 0.52
CA GLU A 103 1.28 -13.80 1.19
C GLU A 103 1.45 -14.40 2.60
N PRO A 104 2.18 -15.52 2.80
CA PRO A 104 2.29 -16.10 4.15
C PRO A 104 2.98 -15.16 5.13
N ILE A 105 3.94 -14.35 4.68
CA ILE A 105 4.64 -13.39 5.53
C ILE A 105 3.68 -12.31 6.03
N ILE A 106 2.82 -11.77 5.15
CA ILE A 106 1.79 -10.80 5.53
C ILE A 106 0.76 -11.45 6.44
N ARG A 107 0.24 -12.62 6.06
CA ARG A 107 -0.81 -13.34 6.77
C ARG A 107 -0.41 -13.64 8.22
N ASP A 108 0.82 -14.11 8.44
CA ASP A 108 1.31 -14.55 9.74
C ASP A 108 1.82 -13.38 10.60
N SER A 109 1.94 -12.17 10.05
CA SER A 109 2.38 -11.00 10.80
C SER A 109 1.31 -10.50 11.77
N ASN A 110 1.75 -9.84 12.85
CA ASN A 110 0.86 -9.17 13.79
C ASN A 110 0.35 -7.80 13.28
N ALA A 111 0.86 -7.32 12.15
CA ALA A 111 0.42 -6.07 11.55
C ALA A 111 -1.06 -6.12 11.17
N LEU A 112 -1.78 -5.04 11.39
CA LEU A 112 -3.15 -4.88 10.88
C LEU A 112 -3.10 -4.61 9.38
N LYS A 113 -3.90 -5.36 8.60
CA LYS A 113 -3.96 -5.25 7.15
C LYS A 113 -5.04 -4.26 6.76
N ILE A 114 -4.72 -3.35 5.84
CA ILE A 114 -5.61 -2.29 5.35
C ILE A 114 -5.75 -2.47 3.84
N LEU A 115 -6.98 -2.62 3.36
CA LEU A 115 -7.28 -2.81 1.94
C LEU A 115 -7.67 -1.49 1.28
N ILE A 116 -7.07 -1.18 0.13
CA ILE A 116 -7.51 -0.12 -0.78
C ILE A 116 -7.51 -0.69 -2.19
N ASP A 117 -8.72 -0.96 -2.73
CA ASP A 117 -8.84 -1.76 -3.94
C ASP A 117 -10.15 -1.47 -4.69
N HIS A 118 -10.12 -1.59 -6.02
CA HIS A 118 -11.29 -1.45 -6.88
C HIS A 118 -11.70 -2.74 -7.60
N HIS A 119 -11.07 -3.87 -7.29
CA HIS A 119 -11.44 -5.16 -7.87
C HIS A 119 -12.69 -5.76 -7.19
N GLN A 120 -13.35 -6.68 -7.92
CA GLN A 120 -14.53 -7.39 -7.42
C GLN A 120 -14.16 -8.45 -6.38
N GLN A 121 -15.13 -8.82 -5.54
CA GLN A 121 -15.04 -9.94 -4.59
C GLN A 121 -13.86 -9.86 -3.59
N PRO A 122 -13.75 -8.78 -2.79
CA PRO A 122 -12.69 -8.66 -1.80
C PRO A 122 -12.85 -9.67 -0.67
N ASP A 123 -11.72 -10.23 -0.20
CA ASP A 123 -11.66 -11.07 1.01
C ASP A 123 -11.67 -10.20 2.27
N THR A 124 -12.78 -9.55 2.55
CA THR A 124 -12.91 -8.57 3.64
C THR A 124 -12.54 -9.09 5.03
N PRO A 125 -12.74 -10.40 5.39
CA PRO A 125 -12.32 -10.92 6.70
C PRO A 125 -10.80 -10.83 6.96
N SER A 126 -9.98 -10.79 5.92
CA SER A 126 -8.52 -10.68 6.06
C SER A 126 -8.04 -9.27 6.43
N PHE A 127 -8.90 -8.26 6.39
CA PHE A 127 -8.52 -6.86 6.55
C PHE A 127 -9.22 -6.21 7.75
N ALA A 128 -8.46 -5.42 8.52
CA ALA A 128 -8.99 -4.68 9.67
C ALA A 128 -9.76 -3.43 9.24
N TYR A 129 -9.19 -2.66 8.31
CA TYR A 129 -9.77 -1.46 7.71
C TYR A 129 -9.68 -1.52 6.20
N GLY A 130 -10.48 -0.73 5.52
CA GLY A 130 -10.30 -0.57 4.08
C GLY A 130 -11.47 0.04 3.35
N ILE A 131 -11.25 0.17 2.06
CA ILE A 131 -12.24 0.54 1.05
C ILE A 131 -12.06 -0.36 -0.16
N SER A 132 -13.17 -0.92 -0.64
CA SER A 132 -13.24 -1.67 -1.88
C SER A 132 -14.42 -1.13 -2.68
N ASP A 133 -14.14 -0.46 -3.79
CA ASP A 133 -15.19 0.14 -4.63
C ASP A 133 -14.92 -0.09 -6.12
N VAL A 134 -15.67 -1.01 -6.70
CA VAL A 134 -15.60 -1.38 -8.13
C VAL A 134 -16.01 -0.26 -9.09
N LYS A 135 -16.56 0.85 -8.61
CA LYS A 135 -16.92 2.00 -9.41
C LYS A 135 -15.77 2.97 -9.63
N MET A 136 -14.73 2.85 -8.82
CA MET A 136 -13.53 3.68 -8.96
C MET A 136 -12.74 3.26 -10.19
N SER A 137 -12.15 4.22 -10.87
CA SER A 137 -11.40 3.97 -12.11
C SER A 137 -10.03 3.34 -11.85
N SER A 138 -9.43 3.61 -10.69
CA SER A 138 -8.11 3.12 -10.31
C SER A 138 -7.88 3.20 -8.80
N THR A 139 -6.92 2.43 -8.30
CA THR A 139 -6.45 2.56 -6.92
C THR A 139 -5.70 3.88 -6.70
N CYS A 140 -5.04 4.42 -7.72
CA CYS A 140 -4.43 5.77 -7.65
C CYS A 140 -5.47 6.86 -7.33
N GLU A 141 -6.64 6.83 -7.96
CA GLU A 141 -7.74 7.75 -7.66
C GLU A 141 -8.20 7.60 -6.20
N MET A 142 -8.30 6.36 -5.71
CA MET A 142 -8.68 6.10 -4.32
C MET A 142 -7.67 6.66 -3.32
N ILE A 143 -6.37 6.59 -3.61
CA ILE A 143 -5.32 7.21 -2.77
C ILE A 143 -5.48 8.73 -2.75
N TYR A 144 -5.72 9.36 -3.90
CA TYR A 144 -6.01 10.80 -3.96
C TYR A 144 -7.20 11.16 -3.07
N ASP A 145 -8.30 10.44 -3.19
CA ASP A 145 -9.51 10.67 -2.39
C ASP A 145 -9.26 10.52 -0.88
N ILE A 146 -8.50 9.50 -0.48
CA ILE A 146 -8.12 9.29 0.92
C ILE A 146 -7.31 10.48 1.46
N ILE A 147 -6.33 10.99 0.71
CA ILE A 147 -5.53 12.14 1.11
C ILE A 147 -6.43 13.37 1.30
N VAL A 148 -7.34 13.61 0.37
CA VAL A 148 -8.27 14.76 0.43
C VAL A 148 -9.26 14.61 1.60
N GLN A 149 -9.91 13.45 1.72
CA GLN A 149 -10.93 13.19 2.73
C GLN A 149 -10.38 13.14 4.15
N SER A 150 -9.13 12.71 4.31
CA SER A 150 -8.44 12.75 5.61
C SER A 150 -7.97 14.16 6.02
N GLY A 151 -8.22 15.17 5.19
CA GLY A 151 -7.90 16.57 5.50
C GLY A 151 -6.47 17.01 5.15
N HIS A 152 -5.77 16.25 4.28
CA HIS A 152 -4.37 16.47 3.96
C HIS A 152 -4.11 16.88 2.49
N SER A 153 -5.10 17.45 1.81
CA SER A 153 -4.97 17.88 0.40
C SER A 153 -3.78 18.84 0.16
N ASN A 154 -3.39 19.61 1.18
CA ASN A 154 -2.24 20.51 1.13
C ASN A 154 -0.88 19.79 1.03
N LEU A 155 -0.83 18.48 1.30
CA LEU A 155 0.39 17.66 1.18
C LEU A 155 0.59 17.07 -0.21
N ILE A 156 -0.37 17.20 -1.11
CA ILE A 156 -0.24 16.71 -2.49
C ILE A 156 0.81 17.56 -3.21
N ASN A 157 1.91 16.93 -3.54
CA ASN A 157 3.04 17.52 -4.27
C ASN A 157 3.30 16.77 -5.59
N LEU A 158 4.37 17.12 -6.29
CA LEU A 158 4.70 16.49 -7.58
C LEU A 158 5.00 14.99 -7.47
N ASP A 159 5.62 14.56 -6.37
CA ASP A 159 5.95 13.14 -6.17
C ASP A 159 4.69 12.29 -5.94
N ILE A 160 3.70 12.84 -5.21
CA ILE A 160 2.40 12.18 -5.02
C ILE A 160 1.57 12.18 -6.31
N ALA A 161 1.66 13.26 -7.09
CA ALA A 161 0.84 13.44 -8.29
C ALA A 161 1.42 12.76 -9.54
N ALA A 162 2.65 12.28 -9.50
CA ALA A 162 3.28 11.61 -10.62
C ALA A 162 2.64 10.25 -10.92
#